data_1271ffb9f93560ca98f12203bd1f8d98
#
_entry.id   1271ffb9f93560ca98f12203bd1f8d98
#
_cell.length_a   1.000
_cell.length_b   1.000
_cell.length_c   1.000
_cell.angle_alpha   90.00
_cell.angle_beta   90.00
_cell.angle_gamma   90.00
#
_symmetry.space_group_name_H-M   'P 1'
#
loop_
_entity.id
_entity.type
_entity.pdbx_description
1 polymer ?
#
loop_
_entity_poly.entity_id
_entity_poly.type
_entity_poly.pdbx_seq_one_letter_code
_entity_poly.pdbx_strand_id
1 'polypeptide(L)'
;MSLVSMRQLLDHAAENGYGIPAFNVNNLEQVQAVMSAADEVGAPVILQASAGARKYAGEAFIKHLISAAIETWPNIPLVMHQ
;
A
#
# COMPACT_ATOMS: atom_id res chain seq x y z
N MET A 1 0.63 3.52 -13.65
CA MET A 1 0.10 4.17 -12.44
C MET A 1 0.15 3.19 -11.28
N SER A 2 0.76 3.57 -10.17
CA SER A 2 0.91 2.63 -9.05
C SER A 2 -0.37 2.44 -8.23
N LEU A 3 -1.17 3.49 -8.06
CA LEU A 3 -2.42 3.37 -7.30
C LEU A 3 -3.49 2.71 -8.16
N VAL A 4 -4.01 1.58 -7.69
CA VAL A 4 -5.04 0.82 -8.38
C VAL A 4 -6.21 0.54 -7.44
N SER A 5 -7.36 0.14 -7.97
CA SER A 5 -8.51 -0.20 -7.13
C SER A 5 -8.32 -1.58 -6.50
N MET A 6 -8.93 -1.78 -5.33
CA MET A 6 -8.92 -3.07 -4.65
C MET A 6 -9.47 -4.18 -5.56
N ARG A 7 -10.55 -3.89 -6.28
CA ARG A 7 -11.17 -4.87 -7.16
C ARG A 7 -10.24 -5.29 -8.30
N GLN A 8 -9.57 -4.32 -8.94
CA GLN A 8 -8.63 -4.63 -10.01
C GLN A 8 -7.53 -5.55 -9.51
N LEU A 9 -6.98 -5.26 -8.34
CA LEU A 9 -5.88 -6.03 -7.78
C LEU A 9 -6.34 -7.43 -7.38
N LEU A 10 -7.48 -7.56 -6.72
CA LEU A 10 -8.01 -8.85 -6.29
C LEU A 10 -8.42 -9.72 -7.50
N ASP A 11 -9.02 -9.13 -8.52
CA ASP A 11 -9.39 -9.86 -9.74
C ASP A 11 -8.14 -10.39 -10.44
N HIS A 12 -7.09 -9.58 -10.54
CA HIS A 12 -5.84 -10.00 -11.14
C HIS A 12 -5.20 -11.13 -10.35
N ALA A 13 -5.22 -11.04 -9.02
CA ALA A 13 -4.69 -12.08 -8.16
C ALA A 13 -5.45 -13.39 -8.32
N ALA A 14 -6.77 -13.32 -8.40
CA ALA A 14 -7.61 -14.51 -8.60
C ALA A 14 -7.35 -15.17 -9.94
N GLU A 15 -7.23 -14.38 -11.01
CA GLU A 15 -6.97 -14.88 -12.36
C GLU A 15 -5.59 -15.54 -12.48
N ASN A 16 -4.60 -15.07 -11.73
CA ASN A 16 -3.22 -15.53 -11.82
C ASN A 16 -2.79 -16.41 -10.64
N GLY A 17 -3.70 -16.71 -9.72
CA GLY A 17 -3.48 -17.67 -8.65
C GLY A 17 -2.45 -17.26 -7.59
N TYR A 18 -2.39 -15.96 -7.24
CA TYR A 18 -1.49 -15.52 -6.17
C TYR A 18 -2.23 -14.75 -5.08
N GLY A 19 -1.64 -14.70 -3.89
CA GLY A 19 -2.16 -13.91 -2.78
C GLY A 19 -1.55 -12.51 -2.75
N ILE A 20 -2.27 -11.57 -2.12
CA ILE A 20 -1.78 -10.20 -1.97
C ILE A 20 -1.72 -9.86 -0.49
N PRO A 21 -0.55 -9.49 0.04
CA PRO A 21 -0.46 -9.10 1.44
C PRO A 21 -1.07 -7.73 1.68
N ALA A 22 -1.71 -7.59 2.84
CA ALA A 22 -2.23 -6.32 3.33
C ALA A 22 -1.48 -5.96 4.62
N PHE A 23 -0.91 -4.78 4.67
CA PHE A 23 -0.11 -4.33 5.80
C PHE A 23 -0.72 -3.10 6.45
N ASN A 24 -0.84 -3.14 7.78
CA ASN A 24 -1.22 -1.96 8.54
C ASN A 24 -0.02 -1.03 8.69
N VAL A 25 -0.19 0.23 8.36
CA VAL A 25 0.87 1.22 8.45
C VAL A 25 0.46 2.37 9.35
N ASN A 26 1.35 2.77 10.24
CA ASN A 26 1.11 3.83 11.22
C ASN A 26 2.08 4.99 11.06
N ASN A 27 3.20 4.80 10.38
CA ASN A 27 4.26 5.80 10.31
C ASN A 27 5.08 5.66 9.02
N LEU A 28 5.99 6.61 8.82
CA LEU A 28 6.84 6.66 7.66
C LEU A 28 7.70 5.41 7.50
N GLU A 29 8.30 4.94 8.59
CA GLU A 29 9.22 3.82 8.56
C GLU A 29 8.53 2.54 8.12
N GLN A 30 7.30 2.33 8.56
CA GLN A 30 6.51 1.16 8.16
C GLN A 30 6.17 1.21 6.67
N VAL A 31 5.75 2.37 6.16
CA VAL A 31 5.47 2.53 4.73
C VAL A 31 6.71 2.26 3.90
N GLN A 32 7.85 2.83 4.30
CA GLN A 32 9.11 2.62 3.59
C GLN A 32 9.54 1.16 3.59
N ALA A 33 9.41 0.47 4.74
CA ALA A 33 9.79 -0.94 4.84
C ALA A 33 8.93 -1.83 3.94
N VAL A 34 7.62 -1.63 3.95
CA VAL A 34 6.69 -2.41 3.13
C VAL A 34 6.94 -2.18 1.65
N MET A 35 7.07 -0.92 1.24
CA MET A 35 7.26 -0.59 -0.18
C MET A 35 8.62 -1.02 -0.69
N SER A 36 9.67 -0.92 0.11
CA SER A 36 10.99 -1.40 -0.27
C SER A 36 11.00 -2.91 -0.47
N ALA A 37 10.34 -3.65 0.41
CA ALA A 37 10.24 -5.10 0.29
C ALA A 37 9.42 -5.49 -0.95
N ALA A 38 8.31 -4.79 -1.21
CA ALA A 38 7.48 -5.03 -2.38
C ALA A 38 8.26 -4.78 -3.68
N ASP A 39 9.04 -3.71 -3.71
CA ASP A 39 9.87 -3.37 -4.86
C ASP A 39 10.93 -4.43 -5.11
N GLU A 40 11.57 -4.93 -4.04
CA GLU A 40 12.61 -5.94 -4.14
C GLU A 40 12.10 -7.24 -4.78
N VAL A 41 10.88 -7.64 -4.46
CA VAL A 41 10.28 -8.87 -4.99
C VAL A 41 9.35 -8.63 -6.16
N GLY A 42 9.08 -7.38 -6.52
CA GLY A 42 8.21 -7.04 -7.64
C GLY A 42 6.74 -7.36 -7.40
N ALA A 43 6.27 -7.24 -6.17
CA ALA A 43 4.91 -7.66 -5.79
C ALA A 43 3.98 -6.47 -5.51
N PRO A 44 2.69 -6.58 -5.87
CA PRO A 44 1.70 -5.59 -5.47
C PRO A 44 1.40 -5.69 -3.96
N VAL A 45 0.95 -4.60 -3.37
CA VAL A 45 0.63 -4.55 -1.94
C VAL A 45 -0.66 -3.79 -1.66
N ILE A 46 -1.29 -4.13 -0.53
CA ILE A 46 -2.39 -3.37 0.05
C ILE A 46 -1.87 -2.71 1.32
N LEU A 47 -1.97 -1.40 1.40
CA LEU A 47 -1.65 -0.66 2.62
C LEU A 47 -2.95 -0.30 3.33
N GLN A 48 -3.03 -0.58 4.62
CA GLN A 48 -4.21 -0.32 5.42
C GLN A 48 -3.89 0.71 6.50
N ALA A 49 -4.80 1.66 6.69
CA ALA A 49 -4.73 2.61 7.80
C ALA A 49 -6.00 2.48 8.62
N SER A 50 -5.91 1.84 9.78
CA SER A 50 -7.03 1.71 10.70
C SER A 50 -7.39 3.08 11.29
N ALA A 51 -8.58 3.16 11.93
CA ALA A 51 -8.97 4.37 12.64
C ALA A 51 -7.93 4.75 13.70
N GLY A 52 -7.37 3.76 14.40
CA GLY A 52 -6.31 3.98 15.38
C GLY A 52 -5.04 4.52 14.75
N ALA A 53 -4.63 3.99 13.60
CA ALA A 53 -3.46 4.48 12.88
C ALA A 53 -3.65 5.91 12.40
N ARG A 54 -4.83 6.23 11.87
CA ARG A 54 -5.14 7.59 11.42
C ARG A 54 -5.16 8.58 12.58
N LYS A 55 -5.65 8.16 13.74
CA LYS A 55 -5.65 8.99 14.94
C LYS A 55 -4.23 9.21 15.47
N TYR A 56 -3.41 8.16 15.45
CA TYR A 56 -2.03 8.22 15.93
C TYR A 56 -1.16 9.15 15.07
N ALA A 57 -1.15 8.93 13.78
CA ALA A 57 -0.27 9.67 12.87
C ALA A 57 -0.91 10.98 12.34
N GLY A 58 -2.24 11.07 12.35
CA GLY A 58 -2.97 12.14 11.70
C GLY A 58 -3.36 11.76 10.29
N GLU A 59 -4.60 12.05 9.92
CA GLU A 59 -5.15 11.65 8.64
C GLU A 59 -4.40 12.27 7.46
N ALA A 60 -4.02 13.55 7.58
CA ALA A 60 -3.26 14.25 6.56
C ALA A 60 -1.88 13.62 6.36
N PHE A 61 -1.21 13.23 7.44
CA PHE A 61 0.10 12.60 7.34
C PHE A 61 0.02 11.24 6.65
N ILE A 62 -0.98 10.42 6.99
CA ILE A 62 -1.17 9.13 6.33
C ILE A 62 -1.42 9.33 4.83
N LYS A 63 -2.27 10.28 4.46
CA LYS A 63 -2.56 10.59 3.07
C LYS A 63 -1.29 10.97 2.30
N HIS A 64 -0.46 11.82 2.88
CA HIS A 64 0.78 12.25 2.24
C HIS A 64 1.84 11.15 2.22
N LEU A 65 1.88 10.28 3.23
CA LEU A 65 2.76 9.12 3.21
C LEU A 65 2.42 8.18 2.03
N ILE A 66 1.14 7.95 1.79
CA ILE A 66 0.71 7.11 0.66
C ILE A 66 1.05 7.79 -0.67
N SER A 67 0.83 9.10 -0.77
CA SER A 67 1.21 9.86 -1.98
C SER A 67 2.71 9.79 -2.23
N ALA A 68 3.52 9.88 -1.18
CA ALA A 68 4.97 9.74 -1.28
C ALA A 68 5.37 8.34 -1.73
N ALA A 69 4.68 7.30 -1.26
CA ALA A 69 4.93 5.92 -1.68
C ALA A 69 4.66 5.73 -3.18
N ILE A 70 3.54 6.27 -3.66
CA ILE A 70 3.19 6.22 -5.09
C ILE A 70 4.26 6.90 -5.94
N GLU A 71 4.73 8.03 -5.50
CA GLU A 71 5.74 8.81 -6.22
C GLU A 71 7.11 8.14 -6.22
N THR A 72 7.48 7.53 -5.09
CA THR A 72 8.80 6.89 -4.93
C THR A 72 8.87 5.52 -5.61
N TRP A 73 7.77 4.76 -5.59
CA TRP A 73 7.70 3.42 -6.20
C TRP A 73 6.57 3.34 -7.24
N PRO A 74 6.69 4.06 -8.37
CA PRO A 74 5.61 4.15 -9.35
C PRO A 74 5.29 2.82 -10.05
N ASN A 75 6.18 1.85 -9.99
CA ASN A 75 6.01 0.57 -10.68
C ASN A 75 5.37 -0.51 -9.80
N ILE A 76 5.12 -0.22 -8.53
CA ILE A 76 4.49 -1.19 -7.63
C ILE A 76 2.99 -0.90 -7.55
N PRO A 77 2.11 -1.85 -7.98
CA PRO A 77 0.67 -1.67 -7.82
C PRO A 77 0.31 -1.58 -6.35
N LEU A 78 -0.36 -0.52 -5.97
CA LEU A 78 -0.66 -0.18 -4.59
C LEU A 78 -2.15 0.06 -4.43
N VAL A 79 -2.75 -0.55 -3.41
CA VAL A 79 -4.13 -0.26 -3.00
C VAL A 79 -4.11 0.32 -1.60
N MET A 80 -4.80 1.43 -1.42
CA MET A 80 -4.99 2.03 -0.10
C MET A 80 -6.36 1.61 0.43
N HIS A 81 -6.38 0.96 1.57
CA HIS A 81 -7.60 0.52 2.24
C HIS A 81 -7.72 1.20 3.60
N GLN A 82 -8.88 1.78 3.86
CA GLN A 82 -9.17 2.46 5.12
C GLN A 82 -10.19 1.69 5.95
#